data_91c3c042a2185b3196313c11e1f555a8
#
_entry.id   91c3c042a2185b3196313c11e1f555a8
#
_cell.length_a   1.000
_cell.length_b   1.000
_cell.length_c   1.000
_cell.angle_alpha   90.00
_cell.angle_beta   90.00
_cell.angle_gamma   90.00
#
_symmetry.space_group_name_H-M   'P 1'
#
loop_
_entity.id
_entity.type
_entity.pdbx_description
1 polymer ?
#
loop_
_entity_poly.entity_id
_entity_poly.type
_entity_poly.pdbx_seq_one_letter_code
_entity_poly.pdbx_strand_id
1 'polypeptide(L)'
;IEPKKKGLYLQGLAACGVEFQDNKGNISFEGISEKELDFLSQVPLLIKPRFENIIKRLFPYMEQKTIDYHASISICKTKFSPTINFNSLFEIVGNDWEKRVIVQKELHNMMNEIINICDYENLSNSFFLHISPNLGKINDTEIIKYSTQNDIGTTDIQFLLKGAVKDSGVLVLLNNFIGNKTGTKPFGQNF
;
A
#
# COMPACT_ATOMS: atom_id res chain seq x y z
N ILE A 1 -1.99 0.29 -18.79
CA ILE A 1 -2.63 1.42 -19.53
C ILE A 1 -2.47 1.13 -21.01
N GLU A 2 -3.58 1.05 -21.75
CA GLU A 2 -3.54 0.81 -23.20
C GLU A 2 -2.95 2.00 -23.94
N PRO A 3 -2.28 1.77 -25.10
CA PRO A 3 -1.69 2.83 -25.90
C PRO A 3 -2.75 3.82 -26.40
N LYS A 4 -2.39 5.10 -26.39
CA LYS A 4 -3.24 6.25 -26.75
C LYS A 4 -3.96 6.06 -28.06
N LYS A 5 -5.27 5.86 -28.02
CA LYS A 5 -6.16 5.95 -29.20
C LYS A 5 -6.75 7.35 -29.27
N LYS A 6 -6.58 8.03 -30.39
CA LYS A 6 -7.05 9.41 -30.61
C LYS A 6 -8.56 9.52 -30.28
N GLY A 7 -8.92 10.37 -29.32
CA GLY A 7 -10.29 10.85 -29.13
C GLY A 7 -11.18 10.08 -28.14
N LEU A 8 -10.66 9.13 -27.36
CA LEU A 8 -11.47 8.25 -26.48
C LEU A 8 -11.03 8.20 -25.03
N TYR A 9 -10.42 9.26 -24.50
CA TYR A 9 -10.02 9.26 -23.10
C TYR A 9 -11.08 9.97 -22.25
N LEU A 10 -11.59 9.25 -21.26
CA LEU A 10 -12.31 9.85 -20.17
C LEU A 10 -11.30 10.34 -19.13
N GLN A 11 -11.53 11.52 -18.62
CA GLN A 11 -10.80 11.99 -17.46
C GLN A 11 -11.09 11.07 -16.28
N GLY A 12 -10.07 10.71 -15.52
CA GLY A 12 -10.23 9.78 -14.42
C GLY A 12 -9.12 9.87 -13.39
N LEU A 13 -9.42 9.29 -12.24
CA LEU A 13 -8.48 9.09 -11.16
C LEU A 13 -8.25 7.61 -10.93
N ALA A 14 -7.02 7.25 -10.68
CA ALA A 14 -6.63 5.92 -10.26
C ALA A 14 -5.71 5.98 -9.02
N ALA A 15 -5.35 4.81 -8.50
CA ALA A 15 -4.38 4.67 -7.43
C ALA A 15 -4.69 5.54 -6.20
N CYS A 16 -5.91 5.44 -5.67
CA CYS A 16 -6.38 6.23 -4.52
C CYS A 16 -6.32 7.75 -4.74
N GLY A 17 -6.44 8.20 -6.01
CA GLY A 17 -6.49 9.63 -6.33
C GLY A 17 -5.14 10.27 -6.67
N VAL A 18 -4.05 9.52 -6.68
CA VAL A 18 -2.72 10.04 -7.00
C VAL A 18 -2.40 10.03 -8.50
N GLU A 19 -3.06 9.20 -9.28
CA GLU A 19 -2.88 9.15 -10.73
C GLU A 19 -4.07 9.83 -11.41
N PHE A 20 -3.83 10.92 -12.09
CA PHE A 20 -4.84 11.65 -12.86
C PHE A 20 -4.61 11.45 -14.36
N GLN A 21 -5.67 11.06 -15.08
CA GLN A 21 -5.68 11.03 -16.54
C GLN A 21 -6.54 12.17 -17.09
N ASP A 22 -5.98 13.00 -17.96
CA ASP A 22 -6.73 14.05 -18.65
C ASP A 22 -7.52 13.52 -19.86
N ASN A 23 -8.32 14.39 -20.49
CA ASN A 23 -9.10 14.04 -21.67
C ASN A 23 -8.26 13.82 -22.96
N LYS A 24 -6.95 14.00 -22.89
CA LYS A 24 -6.00 13.72 -23.97
C LYS A 24 -5.23 12.42 -23.70
N GLY A 25 -5.51 11.75 -22.57
CA GLY A 25 -4.82 10.54 -22.13
C GLY A 25 -3.44 10.80 -21.55
N ASN A 26 -3.12 12.06 -21.15
CA ASN A 26 -1.92 12.33 -20.40
C ASN A 26 -2.13 11.93 -18.95
N ILE A 27 -1.10 11.34 -18.37
CA ILE A 27 -1.10 10.93 -16.96
C ILE A 27 -0.19 11.87 -16.19
N SER A 28 -0.69 12.40 -15.10
CA SER A 28 0.05 13.18 -14.12
C SER A 28 -0.08 12.61 -12.72
N PHE A 29 0.87 12.91 -11.87
CA PHE A 29 0.91 12.49 -10.48
C PHE A 29 0.98 13.75 -9.63
N GLU A 30 -0.19 14.22 -9.20
CA GLU A 30 -0.24 15.48 -8.45
C GLU A 30 0.21 15.25 -7.00
N GLY A 31 1.11 16.12 -6.54
CA GLY A 31 1.59 16.12 -5.16
C GLY A 31 2.58 15.02 -4.79
N ILE A 32 3.08 14.25 -5.77
CA ILE A 32 4.07 13.21 -5.55
C ILE A 32 5.38 13.57 -6.22
N SER A 33 6.47 13.53 -5.49
CA SER A 33 7.82 13.74 -6.02
C SER A 33 8.34 12.47 -6.74
N GLU A 34 9.26 12.65 -7.67
CA GLU A 34 9.96 11.53 -8.32
C GLU A 34 10.65 10.62 -7.30
N LYS A 35 11.23 11.22 -6.25
CA LYS A 35 11.89 10.46 -5.16
C LYS A 35 10.92 9.55 -4.43
N GLU A 36 9.69 9.99 -4.17
CA GLU A 36 8.64 9.16 -3.56
C GLU A 36 8.21 8.02 -4.49
N LEU A 37 8.07 8.30 -5.78
CA LEU A 37 7.75 7.27 -6.78
C LEU A 37 8.86 6.23 -6.89
N ASP A 38 10.11 6.66 -6.91
CA ASP A 38 11.28 5.77 -6.96
C ASP A 38 11.33 4.89 -5.72
N PHE A 39 11.10 5.46 -4.53
CA PHE A 39 11.06 4.68 -3.29
C PHE A 39 9.93 3.64 -3.31
N LEU A 40 8.71 4.02 -3.70
CA LEU A 40 7.59 3.08 -3.84
C LEU A 40 7.91 1.91 -4.76
N SER A 41 8.62 2.16 -5.86
CA SER A 41 9.02 1.10 -6.79
C SER A 41 9.99 0.09 -6.16
N GLN A 42 10.75 0.51 -5.15
CA GLN A 42 11.73 -0.33 -4.45
C GLN A 42 11.10 -1.12 -3.30
N VAL A 43 9.97 -0.69 -2.74
CA VAL A 43 9.34 -1.35 -1.58
C VAL A 43 9.12 -2.86 -1.78
N PRO A 44 8.59 -3.36 -2.93
CA PRO A 44 8.46 -4.80 -3.14
C PRO A 44 9.80 -5.55 -3.15
N LEU A 45 10.88 -4.89 -3.58
CA LEU A 45 12.23 -5.47 -3.58
C LEU A 45 12.81 -5.51 -2.16
N LEU A 46 12.43 -4.57 -1.30
CA LEU A 46 12.79 -4.56 0.12
C LEU A 46 12.00 -5.61 0.91
N ILE A 47 10.72 -5.81 0.57
CA ILE A 47 9.85 -6.81 1.22
C ILE A 47 10.35 -8.23 0.91
N LYS A 48 10.61 -8.55 -0.35
CA LYS A 48 10.83 -9.93 -0.80
C LYS A 48 11.88 -10.69 0.02
N PRO A 49 13.15 -10.26 0.13
CA PRO A 49 14.17 -11.01 0.86
C PRO A 49 13.86 -11.12 2.36
N ARG A 50 13.25 -10.10 2.96
CA ARG A 50 12.84 -10.12 4.37
C ARG A 50 11.72 -11.13 4.61
N PHE A 51 10.72 -11.14 3.74
CA PHE A 51 9.62 -12.07 3.77
C PHE A 51 10.09 -13.53 3.63
N GLU A 52 10.97 -13.81 2.67
CA GLU A 52 11.56 -15.14 2.48
C GLU A 52 12.34 -15.61 3.71
N ASN A 53 13.09 -14.70 4.37
CA ASN A 53 13.80 -15.00 5.61
C ASN A 53 12.83 -15.29 6.78
N ILE A 54 11.71 -14.58 6.87
CA ILE A 54 10.67 -14.85 7.86
C ILE A 54 10.08 -16.24 7.63
N ILE A 55 9.74 -16.60 6.39
CA ILE A 55 9.20 -17.93 6.07
C ILE A 55 10.22 -19.02 6.44
N LYS A 56 11.48 -18.89 6.07
CA LYS A 56 12.53 -19.85 6.41
C LYS A 56 12.67 -20.08 7.92
N ARG A 57 12.52 -19.02 8.69
CA ARG A 57 12.61 -19.10 10.15
C ARG A 57 11.37 -19.73 10.76
N LEU A 58 10.18 -19.37 10.29
CA LEU A 58 8.91 -19.90 10.80
C LEU A 58 8.63 -21.33 10.34
N PHE A 59 9.10 -21.70 9.15
CA PHE A 59 8.87 -22.99 8.48
C PHE A 59 10.19 -23.58 7.95
N PRO A 60 11.09 -24.03 8.84
CA PRO A 60 12.47 -24.40 8.49
C PRO A 60 12.58 -25.61 7.53
N TYR A 61 11.51 -26.39 7.38
CA TYR A 61 11.47 -27.54 6.47
C TYR A 61 10.83 -27.23 5.11
N MET A 62 10.45 -25.96 4.88
CA MET A 62 9.81 -25.56 3.63
C MET A 62 10.87 -25.46 2.51
N GLU A 63 10.60 -26.09 1.38
CA GLU A 63 11.45 -26.01 0.20
C GLU A 63 11.48 -24.58 -0.40
N GLN A 64 12.63 -24.18 -0.95
CA GLN A 64 12.81 -22.84 -1.53
C GLN A 64 11.74 -22.52 -2.59
N LYS A 65 11.38 -23.49 -3.44
CA LYS A 65 10.35 -23.31 -4.47
C LYS A 65 8.98 -22.93 -3.86
N THR A 66 8.65 -23.52 -2.72
CA THR A 66 7.40 -23.19 -2.00
C THR A 66 7.49 -21.81 -1.37
N ILE A 67 8.65 -21.44 -0.82
CA ILE A 67 8.89 -20.07 -0.30
C ILE A 67 8.73 -19.05 -1.41
N ASP A 68 9.33 -19.26 -2.58
CA ASP A 68 9.22 -18.38 -3.74
C ASP A 68 7.77 -18.24 -4.21
N TYR A 69 6.99 -19.33 -4.19
CA TYR A 69 5.57 -19.30 -4.50
C TYR A 69 4.80 -18.42 -3.52
N HIS A 70 4.96 -18.63 -2.20
CA HIS A 70 4.28 -17.79 -1.20
C HIS A 70 4.70 -16.33 -1.28
N ALA A 71 5.98 -16.04 -1.53
CA ALA A 71 6.43 -14.68 -1.77
C ALA A 71 5.75 -14.05 -3.00
N SER A 72 5.56 -14.82 -4.08
CA SER A 72 4.97 -14.33 -5.31
C SER A 72 3.49 -13.95 -5.19
N ILE A 73 2.72 -14.64 -4.35
CA ILE A 73 1.29 -14.41 -4.14
C ILE A 73 0.99 -13.48 -2.96
N SER A 74 1.90 -13.38 -1.98
CA SER A 74 1.73 -12.49 -0.82
C SER A 74 2.18 -11.06 -1.09
N ILE A 75 3.15 -10.85 -1.99
CA ILE A 75 3.69 -9.52 -2.27
C ILE A 75 3.00 -8.92 -3.49
N CYS A 76 2.03 -8.05 -3.25
CA CYS A 76 1.33 -7.31 -4.31
C CYS A 76 2.17 -6.11 -4.75
N LYS A 77 2.66 -6.15 -6.00
CA LYS A 77 3.54 -5.12 -6.59
C LYS A 77 2.73 -4.01 -7.25
N THR A 78 1.74 -3.48 -6.55
CA THR A 78 0.99 -2.33 -7.05
C THR A 78 1.85 -1.08 -6.98
N LYS A 79 1.81 -0.25 -8.03
CA LYS A 79 2.71 0.90 -8.21
C LYS A 79 2.67 1.90 -7.05
N PHE A 80 1.48 2.17 -6.51
CA PHE A 80 1.26 3.22 -5.50
C PHE A 80 0.87 2.68 -4.11
N SER A 81 0.70 1.38 -4.01
CA SER A 81 0.30 0.71 -2.77
C SER A 81 0.91 -0.69 -2.67
N PRO A 82 2.24 -0.82 -2.65
CA PRO A 82 2.86 -2.12 -2.39
C PRO A 82 2.28 -2.73 -1.12
N THR A 83 1.84 -3.98 -1.21
CA THR A 83 1.08 -4.62 -0.14
C THR A 83 1.68 -5.98 0.18
N ILE A 84 1.71 -6.33 1.45
CA ILE A 84 1.93 -7.69 1.90
C ILE A 84 0.62 -8.29 2.39
N ASN A 85 0.21 -9.41 1.78
CA ASN A 85 -0.98 -10.17 2.17
C ASN A 85 -0.58 -11.42 2.96
N PHE A 86 -1.29 -11.72 4.03
CA PHE A 86 -0.97 -12.78 4.98
C PHE A 86 -1.67 -14.10 4.67
N ASN A 87 -2.69 -14.09 3.79
CA ASN A 87 -3.59 -15.22 3.59
C ASN A 87 -2.86 -16.50 3.21
N SER A 88 -1.84 -16.42 2.35
CA SER A 88 -1.07 -17.60 1.94
C SER A 88 -0.32 -18.27 3.10
N LEU A 89 0.16 -17.49 4.07
CA LEU A 89 0.78 -18.02 5.27
C LEU A 89 -0.26 -18.53 6.27
N PHE A 90 -1.43 -17.89 6.33
CA PHE A 90 -2.55 -18.37 7.14
C PHE A 90 -3.10 -19.71 6.65
N GLU A 91 -3.05 -19.98 5.34
CA GLU A 91 -3.36 -21.30 4.79
C GLU A 91 -2.38 -22.37 5.31
N ILE A 92 -1.08 -22.06 5.40
CA ILE A 92 -0.07 -22.98 5.93
C ILE A 92 -0.31 -23.29 7.41
N VAL A 93 -0.57 -22.27 8.22
CA VAL A 93 -0.76 -22.44 9.67
C VAL A 93 -2.17 -22.94 10.03
N GLY A 94 -3.09 -22.91 9.07
CA GLY A 94 -4.46 -23.41 9.24
C GLY A 94 -5.23 -22.67 10.35
N ASN A 95 -5.92 -23.43 11.22
CA ASN A 95 -6.73 -22.86 12.29
C ASN A 95 -5.94 -22.52 13.58
N ASP A 96 -4.62 -22.67 13.55
CA ASP A 96 -3.76 -22.33 14.69
C ASP A 96 -3.65 -20.80 14.81
N TRP A 97 -4.54 -20.21 15.59
CA TRP A 97 -4.59 -18.76 15.77
C TRP A 97 -3.33 -18.18 16.46
N GLU A 98 -2.65 -18.96 17.32
CA GLU A 98 -1.40 -18.52 17.98
C GLU A 98 -0.28 -18.37 16.94
N LYS A 99 -0.17 -19.31 16.00
CA LYS A 99 0.78 -19.19 14.89
C LYS A 99 0.41 -18.05 13.95
N ARG A 100 -0.88 -17.78 13.70
CA ARG A 100 -1.29 -16.59 12.94
C ARG A 100 -0.81 -15.29 13.61
N VAL A 101 -0.93 -15.20 14.94
CA VAL A 101 -0.39 -14.04 15.70
C VAL A 101 1.12 -13.89 15.50
N ILE A 102 1.87 -14.99 15.49
CA ILE A 102 3.32 -14.94 15.22
C ILE A 102 3.59 -14.41 13.81
N VAL A 103 2.90 -14.92 12.79
CA VAL A 103 3.00 -14.43 11.41
C VAL A 103 2.68 -12.93 11.33
N GLN A 104 1.59 -12.50 11.96
CA GLN A 104 1.17 -11.10 11.98
C GLN A 104 2.24 -10.19 12.62
N LYS A 105 2.82 -10.60 13.75
CA LYS A 105 3.90 -9.84 14.40
C LYS A 105 5.13 -9.71 13.52
N GLU A 106 5.57 -10.81 12.91
CA GLU A 106 6.76 -10.82 12.07
C GLU A 106 6.58 -9.94 10.82
N LEU A 107 5.45 -10.04 10.13
CA LEU A 107 5.18 -9.24 8.94
C LEU A 107 4.94 -7.76 9.28
N HIS A 108 4.29 -7.45 10.39
CA HIS A 108 4.13 -6.09 10.86
C HIS A 108 5.49 -5.45 11.22
N ASN A 109 6.34 -6.17 11.95
CA ASN A 109 7.69 -5.70 12.27
C ASN A 109 8.53 -5.46 11.00
N MET A 110 8.47 -6.38 10.03
CA MET A 110 9.13 -6.22 8.74
C MET A 110 8.68 -4.94 8.02
N MET A 111 7.38 -4.65 7.99
CA MET A 111 6.85 -3.44 7.34
C MET A 111 7.25 -2.17 8.10
N ASN A 112 7.30 -2.22 9.44
CA ASN A 112 7.83 -1.11 10.25
C ASN A 112 9.32 -0.86 10.00
N GLU A 113 10.13 -1.91 9.81
CA GLU A 113 11.54 -1.74 9.41
C GLU A 113 11.65 -1.03 8.06
N ILE A 114 10.79 -1.37 7.09
CA ILE A 114 10.80 -0.72 5.78
C ILE A 114 10.36 0.75 5.88
N ILE A 115 9.33 1.07 6.67
CA ILE A 115 8.92 2.47 6.85
C ILE A 115 10.02 3.30 7.53
N ASN A 116 10.78 2.70 8.44
CA ASN A 116 11.90 3.38 9.09
C ASN A 116 13.06 3.70 8.11
N ILE A 117 13.18 2.98 6.99
CA ILE A 117 14.15 3.34 5.94
C ILE A 117 13.83 4.71 5.34
N CYS A 118 12.56 5.12 5.33
CA CYS A 118 12.15 6.44 4.85
C CYS A 118 12.85 7.59 5.61
N ASP A 119 13.18 7.39 6.88
CA ASP A 119 13.88 8.40 7.69
C ASP A 119 15.28 8.66 7.15
N TYR A 120 15.99 7.62 6.77
CA TYR A 120 17.34 7.73 6.18
C TYR A 120 17.31 8.32 4.77
N GLU A 121 16.21 8.13 4.06
CA GLU A 121 16.01 8.66 2.72
C GLU A 121 15.43 10.09 2.69
N ASN A 122 15.25 10.75 3.85
CA ASN A 122 14.54 12.03 3.99
C ASN A 122 13.11 12.01 3.43
N LEU A 123 12.40 10.90 3.69
CA LEU A 123 11.01 10.65 3.31
C LEU A 123 10.12 10.34 4.52
N SER A 124 10.54 10.71 5.74
CA SER A 124 9.89 10.36 7.02
C SER A 124 8.41 10.72 7.09
N ASN A 125 8.01 11.77 6.37
CA ASN A 125 6.63 12.25 6.37
C ASN A 125 5.84 11.87 5.11
N SER A 126 6.46 11.15 4.18
CA SER A 126 5.85 10.83 2.89
C SER A 126 4.94 9.61 2.93
N PHE A 127 5.19 8.67 3.84
CA PHE A 127 4.52 7.37 3.81
C PHE A 127 3.91 6.98 5.16
N PHE A 128 2.98 6.04 5.10
CA PHE A 128 2.40 5.37 6.27
C PHE A 128 2.02 3.92 5.93
N LEU A 129 1.81 3.11 6.96
CA LEU A 129 1.28 1.76 6.83
C LEU A 129 -0.23 1.77 7.05
N HIS A 130 -0.98 1.29 6.06
CA HIS A 130 -2.41 1.02 6.21
C HIS A 130 -2.61 -0.46 6.52
N ILE A 131 -3.20 -0.74 7.67
CA ILE A 131 -3.41 -2.09 8.22
C ILE A 131 -4.87 -2.49 8.06
N SER A 132 -5.14 -3.65 7.45
CA SER A 132 -6.52 -4.06 7.17
C SER A 132 -6.79 -5.51 7.59
N PRO A 133 -7.86 -5.76 8.37
CA PRO A 133 -8.53 -4.80 9.26
C PRO A 133 -7.63 -4.35 10.42
N ASN A 134 -7.91 -3.19 11.01
CA ASN A 134 -7.18 -2.64 12.16
C ASN A 134 -8.10 -2.40 13.37
N LEU A 135 -7.51 -2.08 14.53
CA LEU A 135 -8.22 -1.73 15.76
C LEU A 135 -8.44 -0.22 15.96
N GLY A 136 -8.15 0.59 14.93
CA GLY A 136 -8.14 2.05 15.03
C GLY A 136 -6.73 2.61 15.02
N LYS A 137 -6.57 3.87 15.49
CA LYS A 137 -5.29 4.61 15.45
C LYS A 137 -4.89 5.12 16.82
N ILE A 138 -3.57 5.14 17.07
CA ILE A 138 -2.94 5.87 18.18
C ILE A 138 -1.84 6.73 17.54
N ASN A 139 -1.89 8.05 17.78
CA ASN A 139 -0.92 9.02 17.23
C ASN A 139 -0.73 8.83 15.69
N ASP A 140 -1.83 8.78 14.95
CA ASP A 140 -1.89 8.55 13.49
C ASP A 140 -1.33 7.19 12.99
N THR A 141 -0.88 6.31 13.88
CA THR A 141 -0.43 4.96 13.54
C THR A 141 -1.57 3.97 13.74
N GLU A 142 -1.86 3.17 12.71
CA GLU A 142 -2.87 2.12 12.78
C GLU A 142 -2.41 0.94 13.62
N ILE A 143 -3.34 0.41 14.42
CA ILE A 143 -3.05 -0.68 15.36
C ILE A 143 -3.43 -2.00 14.71
N ILE A 144 -2.48 -2.93 14.66
CA ILE A 144 -2.72 -4.28 14.16
C ILE A 144 -3.75 -5.02 15.02
N LYS A 145 -4.68 -5.69 14.34
CA LYS A 145 -5.66 -6.58 14.96
C LYS A 145 -5.12 -8.01 14.91
N TYR A 146 -4.69 -8.53 16.04
CA TYR A 146 -4.19 -9.91 16.09
C TYR A 146 -5.31 -10.94 16.01
N SER A 147 -4.98 -12.10 15.43
CA SER A 147 -5.89 -13.26 15.37
C SER A 147 -6.29 -13.74 16.76
N THR A 148 -7.49 -14.30 16.84
CA THR A 148 -8.03 -14.99 18.00
C THR A 148 -8.66 -16.31 17.54
N GLN A 149 -9.20 -17.09 18.46
CA GLN A 149 -9.94 -18.33 18.11
C GLN A 149 -11.11 -18.06 17.14
N ASN A 150 -11.73 -16.88 17.22
CA ASN A 150 -12.95 -16.54 16.49
C ASN A 150 -12.76 -15.45 15.42
N ASP A 151 -11.55 -14.91 15.27
CA ASP A 151 -11.29 -13.80 14.36
C ASP A 151 -9.90 -13.95 13.73
N ILE A 152 -9.84 -13.84 12.43
CA ILE A 152 -8.59 -13.94 11.66
C ILE A 152 -7.66 -12.74 11.88
N GLY A 153 -8.21 -11.59 12.31
CA GLY A 153 -7.47 -10.36 12.50
C GLY A 153 -6.98 -9.72 11.20
N THR A 154 -5.89 -8.98 11.29
CA THR A 154 -5.24 -8.31 10.15
C THR A 154 -4.77 -9.32 9.11
N THR A 155 -5.13 -9.09 7.86
CA THR A 155 -4.81 -9.94 6.70
C THR A 155 -3.88 -9.28 5.69
N ASP A 156 -3.71 -7.96 5.75
CA ASP A 156 -2.79 -7.25 4.87
C ASP A 156 -2.28 -5.94 5.47
N ILE A 157 -1.11 -5.53 5.01
CA ILE A 157 -0.50 -4.24 5.32
C ILE A 157 -0.07 -3.60 4.00
N GLN A 158 -0.55 -2.39 3.74
CA GLN A 158 -0.26 -1.60 2.55
C GLN A 158 0.71 -0.48 2.90
N PHE A 159 1.69 -0.26 2.02
CA PHE A 159 2.61 0.86 2.11
C PHE A 159 2.07 2.00 1.24
N LEU A 160 1.62 3.08 1.86
CA LEU A 160 0.88 4.16 1.18
C LEU A 160 1.57 5.51 1.34
N LEU A 161 1.43 6.36 0.32
CA LEU A 161 1.75 7.78 0.42
C LEU A 161 0.76 8.51 1.33
N LYS A 162 1.26 9.37 2.22
CA LYS A 162 0.41 10.33 2.93
C LYS A 162 -0.21 11.29 1.90
N GLY A 163 -1.53 11.43 1.94
CA GLY A 163 -2.27 12.21 0.94
C GLY A 163 -2.77 11.39 -0.26
N ALA A 164 -2.28 10.17 -0.48
CA ALA A 164 -2.86 9.21 -1.41
C ALA A 164 -4.11 8.57 -0.83
N VAL A 165 -5.10 9.39 -0.52
CA VAL A 165 -6.40 8.97 0.02
C VAL A 165 -7.51 9.37 -0.95
N LYS A 166 -8.61 8.62 -0.94
CA LYS A 166 -9.74 8.86 -1.84
C LYS A 166 -10.24 10.30 -1.80
N ASP A 167 -10.20 10.93 -0.63
CA ASP A 167 -10.62 12.32 -0.42
C ASP A 167 -9.72 13.31 -1.18
N SER A 168 -8.41 13.09 -1.20
CA SER A 168 -7.47 13.89 -2.01
C SER A 168 -7.77 13.77 -3.49
N GLY A 169 -8.10 12.56 -3.96
CA GLY A 169 -8.51 12.35 -5.35
C GLY A 169 -9.81 13.07 -5.70
N VAL A 170 -10.78 13.07 -4.81
CA VAL A 170 -12.03 13.83 -4.98
C VAL A 170 -11.74 15.33 -5.05
N LEU A 171 -10.83 15.87 -4.23
CA LEU A 171 -10.43 17.28 -4.28
C LEU A 171 -9.73 17.64 -5.60
N VAL A 172 -8.86 16.79 -6.13
CA VAL A 172 -8.23 16.96 -7.46
C VAL A 172 -9.30 17.01 -8.54
N LEU A 173 -10.28 16.10 -8.52
CA LEU A 173 -11.41 16.11 -9.45
C LEU A 173 -12.22 17.41 -9.34
N LEU A 174 -12.60 17.80 -8.15
CA LEU A 174 -13.39 19.02 -7.91
C LEU A 174 -12.63 20.26 -8.39
N ASN A 175 -11.35 20.37 -8.11
CA ASN A 175 -10.55 21.51 -8.53
C ASN A 175 -10.33 21.54 -10.05
N ASN A 176 -10.03 20.40 -10.66
CA ASN A 176 -9.76 20.36 -12.10
C ASN A 176 -11.00 20.39 -12.97
N PHE A 177 -12.14 19.85 -12.50
CA PHE A 177 -13.36 19.78 -13.30
C PHE A 177 -14.35 20.90 -12.99
N ILE A 178 -14.55 21.23 -11.72
CA ILE A 178 -15.53 22.23 -11.32
C ILE A 178 -14.89 23.58 -11.17
N GLY A 179 -13.74 23.69 -10.51
CA GLY A 179 -13.01 24.94 -10.32
C GLY A 179 -12.60 25.60 -11.64
N ASN A 180 -12.06 24.82 -12.59
CA ASN A 180 -11.67 25.34 -13.91
C ASN A 180 -12.85 25.75 -14.78
N LYS A 181 -14.01 25.12 -14.64
CA LYS A 181 -15.23 25.47 -15.40
C LYS A 181 -15.98 26.67 -14.85
N THR A 182 -15.92 26.89 -13.54
CA THR A 182 -16.70 27.94 -12.86
C THR A 182 -15.85 29.16 -12.53
N GLY A 183 -14.52 29.11 -12.74
CA GLY A 183 -13.60 30.19 -12.33
C GLY A 183 -13.51 30.36 -10.82
N THR A 184 -14.14 29.49 -10.05
CA THR A 184 -14.10 29.50 -8.58
C THR A 184 -12.88 28.74 -8.09
N LYS A 185 -12.08 29.36 -7.26
CA LYS A 185 -11.01 28.70 -6.48
C LYS A 185 -11.59 28.06 -5.22
N PRO A 186 -10.87 27.21 -4.63
CA PRO A 186 -10.91 25.78 -4.69
C PRO A 186 -11.68 25.19 -3.52
N PHE A 187 -12.32 24.09 -3.76
CA PHE A 187 -12.70 23.18 -2.71
C PHE A 187 -11.41 22.72 -1.99
N GLY A 188 -11.28 22.91 -0.70
CA GLY A 188 -10.18 22.34 0.07
C GLY A 188 -9.32 23.28 0.89
N GLN A 189 -9.57 24.57 0.89
CA GLN A 189 -8.88 25.47 1.84
C GLN A 189 -9.51 25.49 3.25
N ASN A 190 -10.57 24.74 3.48
CA ASN A 190 -11.30 24.71 4.75
C ASN A 190 -11.51 23.28 5.31
N PHE A 191 -10.66 22.32 4.95
CA PHE A 191 -10.68 20.99 5.55
C PHE A 191 -9.39 20.73 6.31
#